data_1ed54c4c46f02df92f85ff264439b591
#
_entry.id   1ed54c4c46f02df92f85ff264439b591
#
_cell.length_a   1.000
_cell.length_b   1.000
_cell.length_c   1.000
_cell.angle_alpha   90.00
_cell.angle_beta   90.00
_cell.angle_gamma   90.00
#
_symmetry.space_group_name_H-M   'P 1'
#
loop_
_entity.id
_entity.type
_entity.pdbx_description
1 polymer ?
#
loop_
_entity_poly.entity_id
_entity_poly.type
_entity_poly.pdbx_seq_one_letter_code
_entity_poly.pdbx_strand_id
1 'polypeptide(L)'
;SIITGSPGTGKTTVLKTILEVYRRLYPDGQIVLMAPTGRASRRMAESTGFDMARTLHSGLGLGSEEDDVNRTKQQEPLSADLIIVDEFSMVDMWLADKFFSRIKDGARIVLVGDPDQLPSVGAGNVFRELIDCELVPVTVLDQIFRQSKDSLIAYNAKFINEGNTKLYYGPD
;
A
#
# COMPACT_ATOMS: atom_id res chain seq x y z
N SER A 1 7.99 -7.85 2.07
CA SER A 1 7.08 -8.04 3.21
C SER A 1 5.76 -7.32 3.00
N ILE A 2 4.74 -7.78 3.70
CA ILE A 2 3.40 -7.19 3.69
C ILE A 2 3.09 -6.62 5.08
N ILE A 3 2.47 -5.43 5.13
CA ILE A 3 1.92 -4.84 6.34
C ILE A 3 0.43 -4.65 6.12
N THR A 4 -0.38 -5.28 6.95
CA THR A 4 -1.83 -5.21 6.87
C THR A 4 -2.43 -4.71 8.17
N GLY A 5 -3.62 -4.12 8.08
CA GLY A 5 -4.38 -3.65 9.24
C GLY A 5 -5.51 -2.72 8.85
N SER A 6 -6.53 -2.69 9.68
CA SER A 6 -7.71 -1.84 9.51
C SER A 6 -7.38 -0.33 9.56
N PRO A 7 -8.28 0.54 9.13
CA PRO A 7 -8.09 1.99 9.28
C PRO A 7 -7.84 2.38 10.74
N GLY A 8 -6.82 3.21 10.98
CA GLY A 8 -6.48 3.67 12.33
C GLY A 8 -5.53 2.79 13.14
N THR A 9 -5.03 1.68 12.60
CA THR A 9 -4.05 0.80 13.26
C THR A 9 -2.61 1.30 13.22
N GLY A 10 -2.36 2.49 12.68
CA GLY A 10 -1.02 3.09 12.68
C GLY A 10 -0.14 2.70 11.50
N LYS A 11 -0.68 2.16 10.39
CA LYS A 11 0.09 1.82 9.18
C LYS A 11 1.03 2.95 8.75
N THR A 12 0.52 4.17 8.70
CA THR A 12 1.31 5.37 8.33
C THR A 12 2.48 5.64 9.28
N THR A 13 2.27 5.46 10.58
CA THR A 13 3.33 5.63 11.59
C THR A 13 4.43 4.59 11.40
N VAL A 14 4.04 3.34 11.15
CA VAL A 14 4.98 2.25 10.87
C VAL A 14 5.77 2.54 9.61
N LEU A 15 5.11 3.01 8.53
CA LEU A 15 5.79 3.40 7.29
C LEU A 15 6.81 4.51 7.51
N LYS A 16 6.44 5.55 8.24
CA LYS A 16 7.37 6.63 8.59
C LYS A 16 8.59 6.11 9.34
N THR A 17 8.38 5.24 10.30
CA THR A 17 9.48 4.62 11.07
C THR A 17 10.38 3.77 10.17
N ILE A 18 9.82 2.97 9.26
CA ILE A 18 10.58 2.17 8.29
C ILE A 18 11.46 3.08 7.43
N LEU A 19 10.91 4.17 6.91
CA LEU A 19 11.65 5.14 6.10
C LEU A 19 12.78 5.80 6.87
N GLU A 20 12.54 6.22 8.11
CA GLU A 20 13.55 6.83 8.96
C GLU A 20 14.70 5.85 9.27
N VAL A 21 14.36 4.62 9.64
CA VAL A 21 15.36 3.57 9.92
C VAL A 21 16.14 3.22 8.65
N TYR A 22 15.45 3.05 7.52
CA TYR A 22 16.09 2.71 6.26
C TYR A 22 17.10 3.78 5.82
N ARG A 23 16.75 5.08 5.88
CA ARG A 23 17.65 6.19 5.57
C ARG A 23 18.89 6.24 6.45
N ARG A 24 18.76 5.87 7.73
CA ARG A 24 19.91 5.81 8.65
C ARG A 24 20.86 4.66 8.31
N LEU A 25 20.31 3.52 7.91
CA LEU A 25 21.11 2.32 7.58
C LEU A 25 21.70 2.37 6.17
N TYR A 26 20.98 3.01 5.25
CA TYR A 26 21.33 3.10 3.83
C TYR A 26 21.19 4.56 3.34
N PRO A 27 22.15 5.45 3.68
CA PRO A 27 22.05 6.88 3.35
C PRO A 27 21.93 7.15 1.84
N ASP A 28 22.61 6.34 1.03
CA ASP A 28 22.63 6.47 -0.44
C ASP A 28 21.54 5.60 -1.12
N GLY A 29 20.76 4.86 -0.34
CA GLY A 29 19.73 3.96 -0.85
C GLY A 29 18.58 4.70 -1.49
N GLN A 30 18.24 4.32 -2.73
CA GLN A 30 17.13 4.91 -3.47
C GLN A 30 15.78 4.38 -2.96
N ILE A 31 14.92 5.30 -2.55
CA ILE A 31 13.58 4.96 -2.04
C ILE A 31 12.52 5.44 -3.03
N VAL A 32 11.55 4.58 -3.32
CA VAL A 32 10.38 4.92 -4.14
C VAL A 32 9.11 4.62 -3.35
N LEU A 33 8.24 5.63 -3.26
CA LEU A 33 6.91 5.49 -2.65
C LEU A 33 5.85 5.56 -3.73
N MET A 34 4.92 4.61 -3.72
CA MET A 34 3.83 4.55 -4.68
C MET A 34 2.49 4.24 -4.01
N ALA A 35 1.41 4.60 -4.70
CA ALA A 35 0.05 4.20 -4.33
C ALA A 35 -0.80 4.07 -5.60
N PRO A 36 -1.92 3.33 -5.59
CA PRO A 36 -2.74 3.14 -6.79
C PRO A 36 -3.41 4.42 -7.27
N THR A 37 -3.70 5.37 -6.39
CA THR A 37 -4.42 6.61 -6.75
C THR A 37 -3.63 7.87 -6.39
N GLY A 38 -3.91 8.99 -7.10
CA GLY A 38 -3.29 10.28 -6.81
C GLY A 38 -3.64 10.83 -5.42
N ARG A 39 -4.82 10.52 -4.90
CA ARG A 39 -5.20 10.90 -3.53
C ARG A 39 -4.38 10.11 -2.50
N ALA A 40 -4.21 8.81 -2.70
CA ALA A 40 -3.43 7.99 -1.80
C ALA A 40 -1.94 8.38 -1.83
N SER A 41 -1.36 8.64 -3.01
CA SER A 41 0.03 9.07 -3.12
C SER A 41 0.30 10.42 -2.43
N ARG A 42 -0.61 11.40 -2.55
CA ARG A 42 -0.49 12.68 -1.83
C ARG A 42 -0.56 12.48 -0.31
N ARG A 43 -1.53 11.69 0.18
CA ARG A 43 -1.63 11.38 1.61
C ARG A 43 -0.38 10.68 2.14
N MET A 44 0.19 9.77 1.35
CA MET A 44 1.44 9.10 1.68
C MET A 44 2.60 10.09 1.79
N ALA A 45 2.76 11.00 0.82
CA ALA A 45 3.77 12.06 0.85
C ALA A 45 3.62 12.95 2.10
N GLU A 46 2.43 13.50 2.34
CA GLU A 46 2.13 14.37 3.48
C GLU A 46 2.40 13.67 4.82
N SER A 47 1.98 12.42 4.95
CA SER A 47 2.04 11.70 6.22
C SER A 47 3.43 11.16 6.55
N THR A 48 4.23 10.85 5.54
CA THR A 48 5.60 10.36 5.72
C THR A 48 6.63 11.49 5.73
N GLY A 49 6.27 12.68 5.25
CA GLY A 49 7.20 13.77 5.01
C GLY A 49 8.18 13.48 3.85
N PHE A 50 7.77 12.61 2.93
CA PHE A 50 8.56 12.22 1.77
C PHE A 50 7.93 12.85 0.51
N ASP A 51 8.55 13.89 -0.03
CA ASP A 51 7.97 14.75 -1.07
C ASP A 51 7.66 14.06 -2.42
N MET A 52 8.09 12.84 -2.64
CA MET A 52 8.12 12.16 -3.93
C MET A 52 7.31 10.85 -3.98
N ALA A 53 6.13 10.81 -3.37
CA ALA A 53 5.21 9.69 -3.60
C ALA A 53 4.46 9.86 -4.94
N ARG A 54 4.39 8.79 -5.74
CA ARG A 54 3.78 8.78 -7.08
C ARG A 54 2.63 7.78 -7.15
N THR A 55 1.78 7.91 -8.18
CA THR A 55 0.86 6.80 -8.49
C THR A 55 1.64 5.65 -9.11
N LEU A 56 1.15 4.41 -8.95
CA LEU A 56 1.73 3.24 -9.63
C LEU A 56 1.83 3.48 -11.14
N HIS A 57 0.78 3.98 -11.77
CA HIS A 57 0.80 4.30 -13.21
C HIS A 57 1.94 5.26 -13.57
N SER A 58 2.05 6.38 -12.84
CA SER A 58 3.12 7.35 -13.09
C SER A 58 4.51 6.81 -12.76
N GLY A 59 4.65 6.10 -11.66
CA GLY A 59 5.94 5.51 -11.23
C GLY A 59 6.44 4.43 -12.16
N LEU A 60 5.51 3.72 -12.81
CA LEU A 60 5.82 2.70 -13.81
C LEU A 60 5.86 3.25 -15.26
N GLY A 61 5.66 4.56 -15.46
CA GLY A 61 5.61 5.13 -16.79
C GLY A 61 4.45 4.62 -17.64
N LEU A 62 3.38 4.18 -17.01
CA LEU A 62 2.15 3.75 -17.67
C LEU A 62 1.31 5.01 -17.93
N GLY A 63 1.68 5.82 -18.92
CA GLY A 63 0.98 7.04 -19.29
C GLY A 63 0.31 6.88 -20.66
N SER A 64 -0.84 7.46 -20.85
CA SER A 64 -1.68 7.65 -22.05
C SER A 64 -1.59 6.60 -23.20
N GLU A 65 -2.72 6.41 -23.85
CA GLU A 65 -2.95 5.44 -24.95
C GLU A 65 -1.96 5.53 -26.14
N GLU A 66 -1.20 6.62 -26.25
CA GLU A 66 -0.16 6.79 -27.29
C GLU A 66 1.11 5.95 -27.03
N ASP A 67 1.35 5.51 -25.80
CA ASP A 67 2.51 4.68 -25.45
C ASP A 67 2.36 3.20 -25.83
N ASP A 68 1.18 2.76 -26.22
CA ASP A 68 0.92 1.39 -26.66
C ASP A 68 1.69 0.99 -27.93
N VAL A 69 2.08 1.94 -28.75
CA VAL A 69 2.87 1.69 -29.98
C VAL A 69 4.36 1.42 -29.67
N ASN A 70 4.85 1.79 -28.50
CA ASN A 70 6.25 1.58 -28.06
C ASN A 70 6.45 0.38 -27.12
N ARG A 71 5.49 -0.53 -27.06
CA ARG A 71 5.52 -1.74 -26.18
C ARG A 71 6.72 -2.68 -26.37
N THR A 72 7.54 -2.49 -27.38
CA THR A 72 8.73 -3.32 -27.65
C THR A 72 10.00 -2.84 -26.95
N LYS A 73 10.04 -1.67 -26.34
CA LYS A 73 11.18 -1.27 -25.52
C LYS A 73 11.05 -1.97 -24.18
N GLN A 74 11.98 -2.88 -23.88
CA GLN A 74 12.19 -3.37 -22.52
C GLN A 74 12.25 -2.16 -21.59
N GLN A 75 11.20 -1.96 -20.79
CA GLN A 75 11.19 -0.87 -19.82
C GLN A 75 12.22 -1.22 -18.76
N GLU A 76 13.16 -0.32 -18.53
CA GLU A 76 14.21 -0.52 -17.53
C GLU A 76 13.62 -0.78 -16.12
N PRO A 77 14.26 -1.64 -15.32
CA PRO A 77 13.87 -1.84 -13.94
C PRO A 77 13.86 -0.52 -13.16
N LEU A 78 13.00 -0.43 -12.15
CA LEU A 78 13.00 0.70 -11.23
C LEU A 78 14.36 0.79 -10.53
N SER A 79 15.01 1.96 -10.59
CA SER A 79 16.27 2.21 -9.89
C SER A 79 16.02 2.49 -8.40
N ALA A 80 15.37 1.55 -7.70
CA ALA A 80 15.04 1.69 -6.29
C ALA A 80 15.59 0.51 -5.49
N ASP A 81 16.11 0.80 -4.29
CA ASP A 81 16.59 -0.20 -3.34
C ASP A 81 15.52 -0.57 -2.30
N LEU A 82 14.62 0.37 -2.05
CA LEU A 82 13.41 0.17 -1.25
C LEU A 82 12.20 0.72 -2.02
N ILE A 83 11.19 -0.11 -2.20
CA ILE A 83 9.93 0.26 -2.81
C ILE A 83 8.82 0.03 -1.79
N ILE A 84 8.04 1.05 -1.49
CA ILE A 84 6.87 0.93 -0.63
C ILE A 84 5.63 1.28 -1.45
N VAL A 85 4.64 0.40 -1.43
CA VAL A 85 3.34 0.62 -2.07
C VAL A 85 2.25 0.59 -1.02
N ASP A 86 1.58 1.73 -0.83
CA ASP A 86 0.42 1.83 0.07
C ASP A 86 -0.89 1.57 -0.69
N GLU A 87 -1.94 1.21 0.04
CA GLU A 87 -3.26 0.84 -0.50
C GLU A 87 -3.20 -0.27 -1.57
N PHE A 88 -2.30 -1.24 -1.39
CA PHE A 88 -2.06 -2.31 -2.38
C PHE A 88 -3.29 -3.22 -2.58
N SER A 89 -4.24 -3.25 -1.66
CA SER A 89 -5.53 -3.94 -1.81
C SER A 89 -6.35 -3.46 -3.02
N MET A 90 -6.08 -2.24 -3.53
CA MET A 90 -6.71 -1.68 -4.73
C MET A 90 -5.99 -2.04 -6.04
N VAL A 91 -4.89 -2.77 -5.98
CA VAL A 91 -4.08 -3.14 -7.15
C VAL A 91 -4.63 -4.42 -7.77
N ASP A 92 -5.01 -4.35 -9.05
CA ASP A 92 -5.47 -5.50 -9.81
C ASP A 92 -4.30 -6.35 -10.37
N MET A 93 -4.63 -7.47 -10.98
CA MET A 93 -3.66 -8.42 -11.54
C MET A 93 -2.79 -7.77 -12.64
N TRP A 94 -3.39 -6.96 -13.51
CA TRP A 94 -2.64 -6.33 -14.60
C TRP A 94 -1.61 -5.32 -14.06
N LEU A 95 -2.02 -4.46 -13.14
CA LEU A 95 -1.13 -3.45 -12.54
C LEU A 95 -0.06 -4.10 -11.67
N ALA A 96 -0.41 -5.18 -10.96
CA ALA A 96 0.54 -5.98 -10.20
C ALA A 96 1.61 -6.62 -11.11
N ASP A 97 1.21 -7.22 -12.25
CA ASP A 97 2.14 -7.75 -13.25
C ASP A 97 3.12 -6.68 -13.72
N LYS A 98 2.62 -5.49 -14.09
CA LYS A 98 3.46 -4.37 -14.51
C LYS A 98 4.39 -3.89 -13.40
N PHE A 99 3.93 -3.90 -12.16
CA PHE A 99 4.74 -3.52 -11.02
C PHE A 99 5.86 -4.53 -10.76
N PHE A 100 5.53 -5.82 -10.60
CA PHE A 100 6.54 -6.83 -10.26
C PHE A 100 7.56 -7.04 -11.37
N SER A 101 7.17 -6.93 -12.63
CA SER A 101 8.08 -7.05 -13.77
C SER A 101 9.15 -5.93 -13.86
N ARG A 102 8.94 -4.82 -13.12
CA ARG A 102 9.85 -3.66 -13.10
C ARG A 102 10.76 -3.61 -11.87
N ILE A 103 10.68 -4.59 -10.99
CA ILE A 103 11.49 -4.63 -9.77
C ILE A 103 12.87 -5.20 -10.12
N LYS A 104 13.92 -4.48 -9.74
CA LYS A 104 15.29 -4.98 -9.91
C LYS A 104 15.62 -6.05 -8.85
N ASP A 105 16.52 -6.94 -9.19
CA ASP A 105 17.03 -7.93 -8.24
C ASP A 105 17.66 -7.24 -7.02
N GLY A 106 17.36 -7.78 -5.84
CA GLY A 106 17.86 -7.26 -4.58
C GLY A 106 17.09 -6.07 -3.99
N ALA A 107 16.10 -5.50 -4.71
CA ALA A 107 15.24 -4.47 -4.16
C ALA A 107 14.37 -5.00 -3.01
N ARG A 108 14.21 -4.19 -1.98
CA ARG A 108 13.29 -4.48 -0.86
C ARG A 108 11.92 -3.93 -1.18
N ILE A 109 10.89 -4.73 -0.92
CA ILE A 109 9.50 -4.36 -1.19
C ILE A 109 8.69 -4.42 0.09
N VAL A 110 7.92 -3.37 0.35
CA VAL A 110 6.91 -3.31 1.41
C VAL A 110 5.57 -2.97 0.79
N LEU A 111 4.64 -3.91 0.84
CA LEU A 111 3.26 -3.73 0.39
C LEU A 111 2.39 -3.46 1.61
N VAL A 112 1.61 -2.40 1.55
CA VAL A 112 0.74 -1.98 2.65
C VAL A 112 -0.69 -1.92 2.17
N GLY A 113 -1.61 -2.41 2.96
CA GLY A 113 -3.02 -2.40 2.59
C GLY A 113 -3.92 -2.95 3.70
N ASP A 114 -5.18 -3.08 3.37
CA ASP A 114 -6.19 -3.67 4.22
C ASP A 114 -6.99 -4.69 3.39
N PRO A 115 -6.86 -5.99 3.66
CA PRO A 115 -7.53 -7.03 2.88
C PRO A 115 -9.06 -7.03 3.02
N ASP A 116 -9.59 -6.32 4.04
CA ASP A 116 -11.02 -6.21 4.31
C ASP A 116 -11.66 -4.97 3.67
N GLN A 117 -10.83 -4.09 3.07
CA GLN A 117 -11.34 -2.99 2.25
C GLN A 117 -11.80 -3.47 0.87
N LEU A 118 -12.49 -2.59 0.14
CA LEU A 118 -12.94 -2.88 -1.21
C LEU A 118 -11.75 -3.32 -2.09
N PRO A 119 -11.88 -4.46 -2.77
CA PRO A 119 -10.83 -4.94 -3.68
C PRO A 119 -10.70 -4.00 -4.89
N SER A 120 -9.71 -4.28 -5.73
CA SER A 120 -9.53 -3.61 -7.01
C SER A 120 -10.79 -3.70 -7.88
N VAL A 121 -11.01 -2.69 -8.73
CA VAL A 121 -12.08 -2.72 -9.75
C VAL A 121 -11.74 -3.70 -10.88
N GLY A 122 -10.45 -3.89 -11.17
CA GLY A 122 -9.95 -4.85 -12.13
C GLY A 122 -9.93 -6.29 -11.60
N ALA A 123 -9.64 -7.23 -12.47
CA ALA A 123 -9.61 -8.65 -12.14
C ALA A 123 -8.50 -9.01 -11.15
N GLY A 124 -8.82 -9.93 -10.22
CA GLY A 124 -7.89 -10.51 -9.26
C GLY A 124 -7.87 -9.77 -7.91
N ASN A 125 -7.54 -10.52 -6.86
CA ASN A 125 -7.32 -9.99 -5.51
C ASN A 125 -5.88 -10.31 -5.08
N VAL A 126 -4.93 -9.68 -5.78
CA VAL A 126 -3.49 -9.98 -5.63
C VAL A 126 -3.01 -9.82 -4.20
N PHE A 127 -3.50 -8.81 -3.48
CA PHE A 127 -3.07 -8.57 -2.10
C PHE A 127 -3.46 -9.70 -1.17
N ARG A 128 -4.70 -10.18 -1.26
CA ARG A 128 -5.18 -11.32 -0.48
C ARG A 128 -4.45 -12.62 -0.85
N GLU A 129 -4.28 -12.88 -2.14
CA GLU A 129 -3.54 -14.05 -2.62
C GLU A 129 -2.09 -14.06 -2.12
N LEU A 130 -1.42 -12.91 -2.08
CA LEU A 130 -0.07 -12.78 -1.52
C LEU A 130 -0.03 -12.99 0.00
N ILE A 131 -1.09 -12.65 0.73
CA ILE A 131 -1.21 -12.94 2.17
C ILE A 131 -1.45 -14.45 2.39
N ASP A 132 -2.39 -15.02 1.64
CA ASP A 132 -2.85 -16.39 1.81
C ASP A 132 -1.81 -17.42 1.33
N CYS A 133 -0.89 -17.06 0.44
CA CYS A 133 0.17 -17.97 -0.03
C CYS A 133 1.24 -18.30 1.01
N GLU A 134 1.32 -17.56 2.12
CA GLU A 134 2.26 -17.75 3.24
C GLU A 134 3.76 -17.71 2.86
N LEU A 135 4.09 -17.36 1.61
CA LEU A 135 5.47 -17.26 1.13
C LEU A 135 6.11 -15.91 1.43
N VAL A 136 5.31 -14.90 1.72
CA VAL A 136 5.75 -13.54 1.99
C VAL A 136 5.52 -13.21 3.45
N PRO A 137 6.52 -12.68 4.20
CA PRO A 137 6.32 -12.26 5.58
C PRO A 137 5.20 -11.21 5.69
N VAL A 138 4.21 -11.49 6.54
CA VAL A 138 3.06 -10.62 6.80
C VAL A 138 3.09 -10.11 8.23
N THR A 139 2.96 -8.82 8.41
CA THR A 139 2.80 -8.16 9.72
C THR A 139 1.40 -7.59 9.82
N VAL A 140 0.63 -8.09 10.77
CA VAL A 140 -0.74 -7.63 11.02
C VAL A 140 -0.73 -6.58 12.12
N LEU A 141 -1.27 -5.40 11.83
CA LEU A 141 -1.49 -4.33 12.82
C LEU A 141 -2.95 -4.42 13.29
N ASP A 142 -3.15 -4.99 14.47
CA ASP A 142 -4.47 -5.29 15.03
C ASP A 142 -4.95 -4.27 16.08
N GLN A 143 -4.02 -3.42 16.60
CA GLN A 143 -4.36 -2.43 17.61
C GLN A 143 -4.79 -1.11 16.98
N ILE A 144 -5.98 -0.66 17.31
CA ILE A 144 -6.51 0.64 16.89
C ILE A 144 -5.98 1.71 17.84
N PHE A 145 -5.01 2.49 17.38
CA PHE A 145 -4.39 3.58 18.17
C PHE A 145 -5.05 4.93 18.01
N ARG A 146 -6.03 5.05 17.12
CA ARG A 146 -6.69 6.33 16.93
C ARG A 146 -7.37 6.74 18.22
N GLN A 147 -7.00 7.90 18.73
CA GLN A 147 -7.52 8.62 19.91
C GLN A 147 -9.04 8.90 19.89
N SER A 148 -9.77 8.23 19.09
CA SER A 148 -11.19 8.29 19.12
C SER A 148 -11.71 7.05 19.84
N LYS A 149 -11.59 7.08 21.17
CA LYS A 149 -12.68 6.49 21.96
C LYS A 149 -14.05 6.97 21.44
N ASP A 150 -14.03 7.97 20.56
CA ASP A 150 -15.18 8.65 19.95
C ASP A 150 -15.43 8.31 18.48
N SER A 151 -14.60 7.53 17.79
CA SER A 151 -14.94 7.06 16.44
C SER A 151 -15.70 5.75 16.50
N LEU A 152 -16.94 5.83 16.89
CA LEU A 152 -17.93 4.77 16.76
C LEU A 152 -17.95 4.15 15.35
N ILE A 153 -17.54 4.91 14.33
CA ILE A 153 -17.40 4.45 12.94
C ILE A 153 -16.33 3.35 12.82
N ALA A 154 -15.13 3.55 13.36
CA ALA A 154 -14.07 2.55 13.27
C ALA A 154 -14.41 1.31 14.13
N TYR A 155 -15.03 1.52 15.27
CA TYR A 155 -15.47 0.47 16.15
C TYR A 155 -16.58 -0.37 15.50
N ASN A 156 -17.59 0.28 14.95
CA ASN A 156 -18.69 -0.37 14.27
C ASN A 156 -18.24 -1.09 12.98
N ALA A 157 -17.28 -0.54 12.24
CA ALA A 157 -16.72 -1.20 11.07
C ALA A 157 -16.05 -2.53 11.43
N LYS A 158 -15.31 -2.58 12.55
CA LYS A 158 -14.72 -3.83 13.05
C LYS A 158 -15.82 -4.86 13.40
N PHE A 159 -16.88 -4.43 14.10
CA PHE A 159 -18.00 -5.31 14.46
C PHE A 159 -18.72 -5.87 13.23
N ILE A 160 -18.91 -5.05 12.19
CA ILE A 160 -19.52 -5.49 10.92
C ILE A 160 -18.64 -6.54 10.26
N ASN A 161 -17.32 -6.33 10.19
CA ASN A 161 -16.38 -7.29 9.60
C ASN A 161 -16.34 -8.62 10.36
N GLU A 162 -16.53 -8.59 11.67
CA GLU A 162 -16.65 -9.77 12.53
C GLU A 162 -18.04 -10.44 12.46
N GLY A 163 -18.94 -9.96 11.60
CA GLY A 163 -20.31 -10.47 11.45
C GLY A 163 -21.26 -10.06 12.57
N ASN A 164 -20.89 -9.10 13.41
CA ASN A 164 -21.72 -8.59 14.47
C ASN A 164 -22.73 -7.57 13.94
N THR A 165 -24.01 -7.75 14.24
CA THR A 165 -25.09 -6.85 13.83
C THR A 165 -25.43 -5.76 14.85
N LYS A 166 -24.85 -5.85 16.07
CA LYS A 166 -25.08 -4.85 17.12
C LYS A 166 -24.11 -3.70 16.95
N LEU A 167 -24.58 -2.59 16.42
CA LEU A 167 -23.83 -1.35 16.30
C LEU A 167 -23.92 -0.53 17.59
N TYR A 168 -22.82 0.13 17.94
CA TYR A 168 -22.82 1.10 19.03
C TYR A 168 -23.22 2.47 18.50
N TYR A 169 -24.21 3.05 19.13
CA TYR A 169 -24.62 4.44 18.92
C TYR A 169 -24.07 5.25 20.10
N GLY A 170 -23.45 6.40 19.86
CA GLY A 170 -22.99 7.28 20.92
C GLY A 170 -24.14 7.77 21.78
N PRO A 171 -23.84 8.31 22.94
CA PRO A 171 -24.86 9.05 23.69
C PRO A 171 -25.37 10.21 22.84
N ASP A 172 -26.69 10.37 22.80
CA ASP A 172 -27.38 11.48 22.14
C ASP A 172 -26.92 12.84 22.71
#